data_de3ea0d5514d3ae20c2e08323c4fe5d1
#
_entry.id   de3ea0d5514d3ae20c2e08323c4fe5d1
#
_cell.length_a   1.000
_cell.length_b   1.000
_cell.length_c   1.000
_cell.angle_alpha   90.00
_cell.angle_beta   90.00
_cell.angle_gamma   90.00
#
_symmetry.space_group_name_H-M   'P 1'
#
loop_
_entity.id
_entity.type
_entity.pdbx_description
1 polymer ?
#
loop_
_entity_poly.entity_id
_entity_poly.type
_entity_poly.pdbx_seq_one_letter_code
_entity_poly.pdbx_strand_id
1 'polypeptide(L)'
;MVGAPQISGLFTSDHTGAHHSATHTWKNTLTDPRTFDCFVGKVEHCKLTASGSKHHEFLRFTILSPDSAFTATVIAHRAGAANINSKSDKSKIISNSHSSHDVNYPADDIVAACTMGTTAEDNMMKNLKPFKVVRKIEYPPSITRPSARHICTLLESTSTSALFYTLYENQCYWFAKIVTDALAELFPGATVTESAGPPTLGTHFEIPINTSNNLQEVIKIYKEKWCAVGKEREEVQRAQEEVRSS
;
A
#
# COMPACT_ATOMS: atom_id res chain seq x y z
N MET A 1 -3.02 15.29 26.95
CA MET A 1 -3.51 14.08 26.25
C MET A 1 -2.28 13.28 25.90
N VAL A 2 -2.13 12.09 26.44
CA VAL A 2 -1.08 11.14 26.01
C VAL A 2 -1.50 10.68 24.62
N GLY A 3 -0.68 10.95 23.59
CA GLY A 3 -0.93 10.48 22.23
C GLY A 3 -1.10 8.97 22.23
N ALA A 4 -1.98 8.45 21.36
CA ALA A 4 -2.13 7.01 21.20
C ALA A 4 -0.77 6.38 20.86
N PRO A 5 -0.41 5.25 21.45
CA PRO A 5 0.85 4.59 21.20
C PRO A 5 0.97 4.24 19.71
N GLN A 6 2.09 4.60 19.11
CA GLN A 6 2.35 4.40 17.68
C GLN A 6 3.42 3.34 17.47
N ILE A 7 3.36 2.66 16.34
CA ILE A 7 4.47 1.82 15.90
C ILE A 7 5.60 2.75 15.49
N SER A 8 6.64 2.80 16.31
CA SER A 8 7.78 3.67 16.09
C SER A 8 8.45 3.39 14.75
N GLY A 9 8.77 4.44 14.00
CA GLY A 9 9.43 4.35 12.69
C GLY A 9 8.50 4.04 11.51
N LEU A 10 7.23 3.67 11.75
CA LEU A 10 6.25 3.50 10.67
C LEU A 10 5.69 4.85 10.20
N PHE A 11 5.78 5.85 11.06
CA PHE A 11 5.33 7.23 10.84
C PHE A 11 6.50 8.18 11.09
N THR A 12 6.51 9.33 10.43
CA THR A 12 7.42 10.42 10.81
C THR A 12 7.05 10.93 12.20
N SER A 13 8.04 11.25 13.02
CA SER A 13 7.99 11.42 14.48
C SER A 13 6.98 12.44 15.03
N ASP A 14 6.37 13.26 14.18
CA ASP A 14 5.60 14.44 14.62
C ASP A 14 4.10 14.37 14.32
N HIS A 15 3.58 13.23 13.85
CA HIS A 15 2.20 13.16 13.38
C HIS A 15 1.26 12.45 14.34
N THR A 16 0.42 13.25 14.99
CA THR A 16 -0.81 12.79 15.67
C THR A 16 -1.95 12.46 14.70
N GLY A 17 -1.70 12.60 13.38
CA GLY A 17 -2.66 12.39 12.29
C GLY A 17 -2.27 11.28 11.32
N ALA A 18 -2.99 11.18 10.20
CA ALA A 18 -2.62 10.30 9.11
C ALA A 18 -1.42 10.87 8.34
N HIS A 19 -0.42 10.04 8.11
CA HIS A 19 0.74 10.37 7.29
C HIS A 19 0.43 10.03 5.82
N HIS A 20 0.64 10.98 4.91
CA HIS A 20 0.46 10.79 3.47
C HIS A 20 1.80 10.99 2.76
N SER A 21 2.19 10.04 1.92
CA SER A 21 3.42 10.12 1.14
C SER A 21 3.30 9.35 -0.17
N ALA A 22 4.17 9.66 -1.13
CA ALA A 22 4.40 8.75 -2.26
C ALA A 22 5.06 7.46 -1.78
N THR A 23 4.90 6.36 -2.51
CA THR A 23 5.45 5.04 -2.15
C THR A 23 6.95 5.08 -1.90
N HIS A 24 7.72 5.80 -2.74
CA HIS A 24 9.17 5.95 -2.57
C HIS A 24 9.55 6.77 -1.33
N THR A 25 8.74 7.75 -0.96
CA THR A 25 8.97 8.56 0.26
C THR A 25 8.70 7.74 1.51
N TRP A 26 7.66 6.91 1.51
CA TRP A 26 7.37 6.02 2.63
C TRP A 26 8.51 5.03 2.89
N LYS A 27 9.16 4.55 1.83
CA LYS A 27 10.37 3.72 1.97
C LYS A 27 11.44 4.38 2.84
N ASN A 28 11.65 5.68 2.66
CA ASN A 28 12.65 6.42 3.42
C ASN A 28 12.27 6.57 4.91
N THR A 29 10.98 6.53 5.25
CA THR A 29 10.54 6.54 6.67
C THR A 29 10.74 5.20 7.35
N LEU A 30 10.80 4.10 6.59
CA LEU A 30 11.01 2.74 7.10
C LEU A 30 12.49 2.38 7.31
N THR A 31 13.40 3.36 7.37
CA THR A 31 14.84 3.12 7.66
C THR A 31 15.09 2.79 9.12
N ASP A 32 14.16 3.12 10.02
CA ASP A 32 14.27 2.77 11.44
C ASP A 32 14.32 1.23 11.61
N PRO A 33 15.36 0.67 12.25
CA PRO A 33 15.49 -0.76 12.49
C PRO A 33 14.26 -1.41 13.12
N ARG A 34 13.52 -0.69 13.93
CA ARG A 34 12.30 -1.17 14.59
C ARG A 34 11.18 -1.53 13.61
N THR A 35 11.20 -0.98 12.39
CA THR A 35 10.21 -1.30 11.36
C THR A 35 10.47 -2.64 10.65
N PHE A 36 11.69 -3.19 10.75
CA PHE A 36 12.01 -4.49 10.14
C PHE A 36 11.23 -5.64 10.76
N ASP A 37 10.92 -5.53 12.05
CA ASP A 37 10.23 -6.57 12.81
C ASP A 37 8.71 -6.34 12.88
N CYS A 38 8.21 -5.22 12.34
CA CYS A 38 6.78 -4.99 12.16
C CYS A 38 6.27 -5.86 11.00
N PHE A 39 5.19 -6.59 11.22
CA PHE A 39 4.67 -7.54 10.23
C PHE A 39 3.23 -7.23 9.85
N VAL A 40 2.86 -7.69 8.66
CA VAL A 40 1.50 -7.58 8.15
C VAL A 40 0.69 -8.78 8.66
N GLY A 41 -0.40 -8.49 9.37
CA GLY A 41 -1.36 -9.50 9.78
C GLY A 41 -2.44 -9.75 8.73
N LYS A 42 -2.84 -8.68 8.02
CA LYS A 42 -3.93 -8.74 7.06
C LYS A 42 -3.73 -7.74 5.92
N VAL A 43 -4.15 -8.14 4.71
CA VAL A 43 -4.28 -7.27 3.54
C VAL A 43 -5.69 -7.39 3.00
N GLU A 44 -6.32 -6.27 2.73
CA GLU A 44 -7.65 -6.18 2.14
C GLU A 44 -7.57 -5.39 0.83
N HIS A 45 -8.02 -5.98 -0.25
CA HIS A 45 -8.29 -5.32 -1.51
C HIS A 45 -9.72 -4.80 -1.47
N CYS A 46 -9.86 -3.51 -1.47
CA CYS A 46 -11.12 -2.80 -1.26
C CYS A 46 -11.57 -2.11 -2.54
N LYS A 47 -12.88 -2.07 -2.77
CA LYS A 47 -13.51 -1.39 -3.88
C LYS A 47 -14.58 -0.43 -3.39
N LEU A 48 -14.55 0.84 -3.82
CA LEU A 48 -15.57 1.82 -3.50
C LEU A 48 -16.91 1.40 -4.11
N THR A 49 -17.97 1.55 -3.32
CA THR A 49 -19.34 1.20 -3.72
C THR A 49 -20.29 2.39 -3.74
N ALA A 50 -19.80 3.61 -3.47
CA ALA A 50 -20.63 4.81 -3.49
C ALA A 50 -21.21 5.07 -4.89
N SER A 51 -22.49 5.41 -4.95
CA SER A 51 -23.15 5.83 -6.18
C SER A 51 -22.41 7.00 -6.81
N GLY A 52 -22.04 6.89 -8.09
CA GLY A 52 -21.25 7.89 -8.79
C GLY A 52 -19.74 7.85 -8.49
N SER A 53 -19.27 7.00 -7.57
CA SER A 53 -17.85 6.72 -7.42
C SER A 53 -17.38 5.94 -8.65
N LYS A 54 -16.19 6.28 -9.14
CA LYS A 54 -15.59 5.61 -10.30
C LYS A 54 -14.95 4.27 -9.91
N HIS A 55 -15.63 3.46 -9.09
CA HIS A 55 -15.19 2.12 -8.69
C HIS A 55 -13.69 2.05 -8.33
N HIS A 56 -13.20 3.09 -7.65
CA HIS A 56 -11.80 3.15 -7.23
C HIS A 56 -11.46 1.97 -6.33
N GLU A 57 -10.34 1.31 -6.60
CA GLU A 57 -9.82 0.21 -5.81
C GLU A 57 -8.56 0.64 -5.05
N PHE A 58 -8.42 0.13 -3.83
CA PHE A 58 -7.30 0.44 -2.95
C PHE A 58 -6.95 -0.76 -2.07
N LEU A 59 -5.76 -0.75 -1.51
CA LEU A 59 -5.28 -1.74 -0.55
C LEU A 59 -5.32 -1.16 0.86
N ARG A 60 -5.75 -1.99 1.81
CA ARG A 60 -5.67 -1.72 3.23
C ARG A 60 -4.85 -2.79 3.92
N PHE A 61 -3.75 -2.40 4.54
CA PHE A 61 -2.87 -3.27 5.31
C PHE A 61 -3.09 -3.04 6.78
N THR A 62 -3.15 -4.12 7.55
CA THR A 62 -3.06 -4.11 9.01
C THR A 62 -1.64 -4.52 9.39
N ILE A 63 -0.87 -3.59 9.96
CA ILE A 63 0.52 -3.81 10.38
C ILE A 63 0.55 -3.89 11.90
N LEU A 64 1.25 -4.87 12.43
CA LEU A 64 1.41 -5.13 13.84
C LEU A 64 2.86 -4.87 14.27
N SER A 65 3.03 -4.34 15.49
CA SER A 65 4.34 -4.32 16.15
C SER A 65 4.84 -5.74 16.43
N PRO A 66 6.14 -5.92 16.70
CA PRO A 66 6.72 -7.25 16.97
C PRO A 66 6.03 -7.99 18.10
N ASP A 67 5.64 -7.28 19.15
CA ASP A 67 4.89 -7.79 20.32
C ASP A 67 3.37 -7.85 20.09
N SER A 68 2.89 -7.41 18.92
CA SER A 68 1.47 -7.27 18.58
C SER A 68 0.67 -6.33 19.50
N ALA A 69 1.34 -5.52 20.32
CA ALA A 69 0.69 -4.58 21.24
C ALA A 69 0.09 -3.38 20.51
N PHE A 70 0.66 -3.03 19.34
CA PHE A 70 0.23 -1.89 18.54
C PHE A 70 -0.13 -2.31 17.13
N THR A 71 -1.13 -1.64 16.57
CA THR A 71 -1.63 -1.90 15.23
C THR A 71 -1.73 -0.59 14.46
N ALA A 72 -1.25 -0.62 13.21
CA ALA A 72 -1.39 0.48 12.27
C ALA A 72 -2.21 0.07 11.07
N THR A 73 -2.96 1.02 10.51
CA THR A 73 -3.60 0.90 9.21
C THR A 73 -2.78 1.65 8.18
N VAL A 74 -2.46 0.97 7.08
CA VAL A 74 -1.79 1.56 5.91
C VAL A 74 -2.69 1.38 4.71
N ILE A 75 -2.94 2.47 3.99
CA ILE A 75 -3.70 2.48 2.74
C ILE A 75 -2.73 2.74 1.60
N ALA A 76 -2.81 1.95 0.54
CA ALA A 76 -2.09 2.21 -0.71
C ALA A 76 -3.05 2.21 -1.88
N HIS A 77 -2.91 3.19 -2.77
CA HIS A 77 -3.70 3.28 -3.98
C HIS A 77 -2.95 4.01 -5.08
N ARG A 78 -3.35 3.76 -6.32
CA ARG A 78 -2.85 4.43 -7.52
C ARG A 78 -3.87 5.41 -8.05
N ALA A 79 -3.42 6.62 -8.39
CA ALA A 79 -4.21 7.62 -9.09
C ALA A 79 -3.45 8.12 -10.33
N GLY A 80 -4.16 8.68 -11.30
CA GLY A 80 -3.51 9.52 -12.32
C GLY A 80 -3.13 10.86 -11.69
N ALA A 81 -1.91 11.31 -11.91
CA ALA A 81 -1.47 12.63 -11.44
C ALA A 81 -2.42 13.70 -12.00
N ALA A 82 -3.14 14.37 -11.11
CA ALA A 82 -3.96 15.50 -11.51
C ALA A 82 -3.06 16.59 -12.10
N ASN A 83 -3.49 17.17 -13.21
CA ASN A 83 -2.78 18.28 -13.85
C ASN A 83 -2.46 19.35 -12.80
N ILE A 84 -1.18 19.52 -12.45
CA ILE A 84 -0.65 20.35 -11.35
C ILE A 84 -1.02 21.84 -11.49
N ASN A 85 -1.69 22.22 -12.57
CA ASN A 85 -2.10 23.59 -12.84
C ASN A 85 -3.41 24.06 -12.18
N SER A 86 -4.11 23.20 -11.43
CA SER A 86 -5.24 23.65 -10.62
C SER A 86 -4.78 24.02 -9.22
N LYS A 87 -4.60 25.31 -8.98
CA LYS A 87 -4.30 25.94 -7.67
C LYS A 87 -5.44 25.80 -6.67
N SER A 88 -6.03 24.64 -6.44
CA SER A 88 -6.99 24.50 -5.36
C SER A 88 -7.12 23.07 -4.85
N ASP A 89 -6.96 22.95 -3.55
CA ASP A 89 -7.37 21.86 -2.67
C ASP A 89 -6.74 20.48 -2.85
N LYS A 90 -5.75 20.24 -1.98
CA LYS A 90 -5.21 18.90 -1.69
C LYS A 90 -6.27 17.87 -1.23
N SER A 91 -7.49 18.30 -0.93
CA SER A 91 -8.61 17.42 -0.56
C SER A 91 -9.33 16.78 -1.76
N LYS A 92 -9.06 17.23 -3.01
CA LYS A 92 -9.71 16.75 -4.23
C LYS A 92 -8.96 15.65 -4.98
N ILE A 93 -7.88 15.12 -4.43
CA ILE A 93 -7.02 14.12 -5.11
C ILE A 93 -7.79 12.83 -5.44
N ILE A 94 -8.87 12.53 -4.74
CA ILE A 94 -9.66 11.31 -4.95
C ILE A 94 -10.70 11.44 -6.08
N SER A 95 -11.02 12.64 -6.57
CA SER A 95 -12.17 12.85 -7.46
C SER A 95 -11.87 13.06 -8.95
N ASN A 96 -10.62 13.24 -9.37
CA ASN A 96 -10.31 13.65 -10.74
C ASN A 96 -9.74 12.54 -11.65
N SER A 97 -10.40 11.38 -11.69
CA SER A 97 -10.19 10.43 -12.77
C SER A 97 -11.10 10.77 -13.97
N HIS A 98 -11.01 11.97 -14.55
CA HIS A 98 -11.74 12.30 -15.77
C HIS A 98 -10.89 12.07 -17.01
N SER A 99 -11.34 11.13 -17.76
CA SER A 99 -11.32 10.85 -19.19
C SER A 99 -10.58 11.83 -20.12
N SER A 100 -9.62 11.31 -20.83
CA SER A 100 -9.53 11.45 -22.27
C SER A 100 -8.77 10.24 -22.83
N HIS A 101 -9.18 9.76 -23.96
CA HIS A 101 -8.90 8.45 -24.51
C HIS A 101 -7.43 8.15 -24.86
N ASP A 102 -6.51 9.11 -24.78
CA ASP A 102 -5.13 8.97 -25.30
C ASP A 102 -4.04 9.63 -24.47
N VAL A 103 -4.29 9.97 -23.21
CA VAL A 103 -3.25 10.64 -22.43
C VAL A 103 -2.71 9.71 -21.34
N ASN A 104 -1.44 9.29 -21.50
CA ASN A 104 -0.67 8.64 -20.46
C ASN A 104 -0.32 9.70 -19.38
N TYR A 105 -1.03 9.68 -18.26
CA TYR A 105 -0.69 10.50 -17.11
C TYR A 105 0.37 9.79 -16.28
N PRO A 106 1.35 10.53 -15.70
CA PRO A 106 2.20 9.94 -14.67
C PRO A 106 1.33 9.30 -13.58
N ALA A 107 1.69 8.11 -13.13
CA ALA A 107 1.01 7.48 -12.02
C ALA A 107 1.45 8.12 -10.71
N ASP A 108 0.51 8.38 -9.83
CA ASP A 108 0.74 8.85 -8.47
C ASP A 108 0.32 7.74 -7.51
N ASP A 109 1.32 7.02 -6.98
CA ASP A 109 1.11 5.92 -6.05
C ASP A 109 1.29 6.45 -4.63
N ILE A 110 0.16 6.54 -3.92
CA ILE A 110 0.05 7.18 -2.62
C ILE A 110 -0.05 6.12 -1.53
N VAL A 111 0.68 6.34 -0.44
CA VAL A 111 0.55 5.62 0.82
C VAL A 111 0.06 6.57 1.90
N ALA A 112 -0.96 6.17 2.63
CA ALA A 112 -1.41 6.84 3.84
C ALA A 112 -1.34 5.86 5.00
N ALA A 113 -0.82 6.30 6.14
CA ALA A 113 -0.64 5.47 7.32
C ALA A 113 -1.08 6.18 8.60
N CYS A 114 -1.69 5.44 9.53
CA CYS A 114 -2.09 5.94 10.84
C CYS A 114 -2.19 4.81 11.87
N THR A 115 -2.27 5.16 13.14
CA THR A 115 -2.59 4.20 14.20
C THR A 115 -4.04 3.74 14.07
N MET A 116 -4.28 2.44 14.12
CA MET A 116 -5.61 1.84 14.03
C MET A 116 -6.48 2.23 15.24
N GLY A 117 -7.77 2.40 15.01
CA GLY A 117 -8.74 2.74 16.04
C GLY A 117 -8.69 4.20 16.50
N THR A 118 -8.06 5.08 15.73
CA THR A 118 -7.94 6.51 16.07
C THR A 118 -8.80 7.39 15.17
N THR A 119 -9.06 8.62 15.60
CA THR A 119 -9.70 9.66 14.77
C THR A 119 -8.92 9.89 13.46
N ALA A 120 -7.59 9.68 13.48
CA ALA A 120 -6.78 9.77 12.27
C ALA A 120 -7.17 8.72 11.23
N GLU A 121 -7.46 7.47 11.67
CA GLU A 121 -7.95 6.42 10.78
C GLU A 121 -9.33 6.78 10.22
N ASP A 122 -10.24 7.26 11.05
CA ASP A 122 -11.58 7.68 10.58
C ASP A 122 -11.49 8.79 9.54
N ASN A 123 -10.62 9.78 9.76
CA ASN A 123 -10.39 10.86 8.80
C ASN A 123 -9.75 10.36 7.50
N MET A 124 -8.76 9.47 7.59
CA MET A 124 -8.11 8.85 6.43
C MET A 124 -9.11 8.03 5.61
N MET A 125 -9.97 7.27 6.28
CA MET A 125 -10.98 6.41 5.65
C MET A 125 -12.23 7.16 5.19
N LYS A 126 -12.45 8.41 5.60
CA LYS A 126 -13.69 9.16 5.33
C LYS A 126 -14.03 9.24 3.84
N ASN A 127 -13.03 9.49 3.00
CA ASN A 127 -13.22 9.62 1.55
C ASN A 127 -13.19 8.27 0.81
N LEU A 128 -12.88 7.19 1.54
CA LEU A 128 -12.83 5.82 1.03
C LEU A 128 -14.04 4.98 1.47
N LYS A 129 -15.09 5.59 1.99
CA LYS A 129 -16.35 4.94 2.39
C LYS A 129 -17.52 5.42 1.52
N PRO A 130 -18.51 4.56 1.23
CA PRO A 130 -18.55 3.12 1.53
C PRO A 130 -17.69 2.29 0.57
N PHE A 131 -17.12 1.21 1.06
CA PHE A 131 -16.36 0.25 0.27
C PHE A 131 -16.75 -1.19 0.62
N LYS A 132 -16.45 -2.13 -0.27
CA LYS A 132 -16.53 -3.57 -0.05
C LYS A 132 -15.12 -4.17 -0.15
N VAL A 133 -14.81 -5.10 0.74
CA VAL A 133 -13.60 -5.94 0.62
C VAL A 133 -13.89 -7.00 -0.44
N VAL A 134 -13.16 -6.97 -1.54
CA VAL A 134 -13.32 -7.92 -2.65
C VAL A 134 -12.35 -9.11 -2.55
N ARG A 135 -11.21 -8.91 -1.89
CA ARG A 135 -10.24 -9.95 -1.57
C ARG A 135 -9.58 -9.66 -0.23
N LYS A 136 -9.33 -10.70 0.55
CA LYS A 136 -8.64 -10.62 1.85
C LYS A 136 -7.54 -11.66 1.90
N ILE A 137 -6.36 -11.28 2.40
CA ILE A 137 -5.23 -12.16 2.67
C ILE A 137 -4.91 -12.04 4.17
N GLU A 138 -4.93 -13.14 4.89
CA GLU A 138 -4.62 -13.21 6.31
C GLU A 138 -3.38 -14.07 6.56
N TYR A 139 -2.45 -13.54 7.34
CA TYR A 139 -1.18 -14.17 7.66
C TYR A 139 -1.22 -14.69 9.11
N PRO A 140 -1.50 -15.98 9.36
CA PRO A 140 -1.49 -16.53 10.70
C PRO A 140 -0.06 -16.50 11.29
N PRO A 141 0.07 -16.47 12.63
CA PRO A 141 1.38 -16.42 13.28
C PRO A 141 2.31 -17.62 12.97
N SER A 142 1.76 -18.72 12.50
CA SER A 142 2.48 -19.96 12.21
C SER A 142 3.29 -19.95 10.90
N ILE A 143 3.16 -18.91 10.08
CA ILE A 143 3.86 -18.80 8.80
C ILE A 143 4.75 -17.57 8.75
N THR A 144 5.67 -17.53 7.77
CA THR A 144 6.45 -16.35 7.45
C THR A 144 5.52 -15.23 6.95
N ARG A 145 5.47 -14.14 7.69
CA ARG A 145 4.64 -12.97 7.38
C ARG A 145 5.47 -11.89 6.68
N PRO A 146 4.89 -11.15 5.70
CA PRO A 146 5.56 -9.99 5.16
C PRO A 146 5.73 -8.91 6.23
N SER A 147 6.91 -8.27 6.27
CA SER A 147 7.12 -7.08 7.10
C SER A 147 6.60 -5.82 6.40
N ALA A 148 6.53 -4.69 7.13
CA ALA A 148 6.24 -3.38 6.55
C ALA A 148 7.19 -3.03 5.39
N ARG A 149 8.48 -3.41 5.53
CA ARG A 149 9.49 -3.20 4.47
C ARG A 149 9.24 -4.06 3.23
N HIS A 150 8.77 -5.30 3.37
CA HIS A 150 8.35 -6.12 2.22
C HIS A 150 7.23 -5.42 1.44
N ILE A 151 6.22 -4.90 2.16
CA ILE A 151 5.11 -4.18 1.52
C ILE A 151 5.61 -2.94 0.80
N CYS A 152 6.41 -2.11 1.45
CA CYS A 152 6.94 -0.91 0.85
C CYS A 152 7.76 -1.21 -0.42
N THR A 153 8.65 -2.21 -0.36
CA THR A 153 9.46 -2.65 -1.50
C THR A 153 8.59 -3.17 -2.64
N LEU A 154 7.51 -3.90 -2.32
CA LEU A 154 6.58 -4.40 -3.33
C LEU A 154 5.77 -3.29 -3.98
N LEU A 155 5.24 -2.34 -3.20
CA LEU A 155 4.53 -1.17 -3.72
C LEU A 155 5.43 -0.35 -4.65
N GLU A 156 6.67 -0.08 -4.24
CA GLU A 156 7.65 0.62 -5.08
C GLU A 156 7.99 -0.18 -6.34
N SER A 157 8.10 -1.50 -6.27
CA SER A 157 8.37 -2.35 -7.43
C SER A 157 7.21 -2.32 -8.43
N THR A 158 5.98 -2.36 -7.91
CA THR A 158 4.77 -2.23 -8.73
C THR A 158 4.70 -0.86 -9.40
N SER A 159 5.00 0.22 -8.66
CA SER A 159 5.05 1.58 -9.21
C SER A 159 6.12 1.70 -10.32
N THR A 160 7.28 1.08 -10.11
CA THR A 160 8.40 1.11 -11.07
C THR A 160 8.07 0.34 -12.36
N SER A 161 7.32 -0.76 -12.28
CA SER A 161 6.96 -1.59 -13.44
C SER A 161 5.97 -0.90 -14.40
N ALA A 162 5.24 0.13 -13.92
CA ALA A 162 4.29 0.88 -14.74
C ALA A 162 4.28 2.36 -14.30
N LEU A 163 5.07 3.18 -14.98
CA LEU A 163 5.25 4.60 -14.66
C LEU A 163 4.04 5.47 -15.01
N PHE A 164 3.16 4.98 -15.88
CA PHE A 164 2.02 5.73 -16.37
C PHE A 164 0.71 5.11 -15.92
N TYR A 165 -0.22 5.98 -15.56
CA TYR A 165 -1.62 5.62 -15.36
C TYR A 165 -2.32 5.60 -16.72
N THR A 166 -2.82 4.43 -17.12
CA THR A 166 -3.55 4.27 -18.37
C THR A 166 -4.99 3.87 -18.07
N LEU A 167 -5.96 4.30 -18.90
CA LEU A 167 -7.38 4.07 -18.61
C LEU A 167 -7.75 2.57 -18.61
N TYR A 168 -7.01 1.72 -19.32
CA TYR A 168 -7.36 0.32 -19.52
C TYR A 168 -6.37 -0.68 -18.93
N GLU A 169 -5.11 -0.31 -18.67
CA GLU A 169 -4.08 -1.28 -18.33
C GLU A 169 -3.52 -1.11 -16.91
N ASN A 170 -3.09 0.10 -16.53
CA ASN A 170 -2.33 0.35 -15.31
C ASN A 170 -3.09 1.27 -14.34
N GLN A 171 -4.30 0.88 -13.99
CA GLN A 171 -5.19 1.65 -13.10
C GLN A 171 -5.08 1.20 -11.63
N CYS A 172 -5.92 1.79 -10.78
CA CYS A 172 -5.98 1.46 -9.36
C CYS A 172 -6.27 -0.03 -9.11
N TYR A 173 -7.17 -0.66 -9.89
CA TYR A 173 -7.49 -2.08 -9.74
C TYR A 173 -6.34 -2.99 -10.20
N TRP A 174 -5.61 -2.62 -11.30
CA TRP A 174 -4.41 -3.33 -11.70
C TRP A 174 -3.37 -3.29 -10.59
N PHE A 175 -3.09 -2.11 -10.04
CA PHE A 175 -2.14 -1.93 -8.95
C PHE A 175 -2.50 -2.79 -7.74
N ALA A 176 -3.76 -2.72 -7.28
CA ALA A 176 -4.23 -3.48 -6.13
C ALA A 176 -4.20 -4.99 -6.40
N LYS A 177 -4.60 -5.44 -7.61
CA LYS A 177 -4.57 -6.84 -8.01
C LYS A 177 -3.15 -7.38 -8.05
N ILE A 178 -2.22 -6.71 -8.74
CA ILE A 178 -0.82 -7.16 -8.86
C ILE A 178 -0.15 -7.27 -7.50
N VAL A 179 -0.35 -6.29 -6.62
CA VAL A 179 0.22 -6.33 -5.27
C VAL A 179 -0.33 -7.53 -4.48
N THR A 180 -1.64 -7.79 -4.52
CA THR A 180 -2.23 -8.93 -3.80
C THR A 180 -1.83 -10.27 -4.38
N ASP A 181 -1.70 -10.39 -5.69
CA ASP A 181 -1.23 -11.61 -6.35
C ASP A 181 0.24 -11.88 -6.02
N ALA A 182 1.09 -10.85 -6.08
CA ALA A 182 2.49 -10.96 -5.70
C ALA A 182 2.67 -11.35 -4.22
N LEU A 183 1.86 -10.80 -3.32
CA LEU A 183 1.89 -11.17 -1.91
C LEU A 183 1.50 -12.63 -1.69
N ALA A 184 0.50 -13.13 -2.39
CA ALA A 184 0.09 -14.54 -2.31
C ALA A 184 1.18 -15.49 -2.82
N GLU A 185 1.94 -15.09 -3.86
CA GLU A 185 3.04 -15.88 -4.42
C GLU A 185 4.31 -15.83 -3.56
N LEU A 186 4.68 -14.63 -3.08
CA LEU A 186 5.91 -14.41 -2.31
C LEU A 186 5.83 -14.94 -0.87
N PHE A 187 4.62 -14.98 -0.29
CA PHE A 187 4.36 -15.39 1.09
C PHE A 187 3.29 -16.49 1.13
N PRO A 188 3.64 -17.72 0.70
CA PRO A 188 2.71 -18.84 0.64
C PRO A 188 2.27 -19.27 2.04
N GLY A 189 1.07 -19.86 2.11
CA GLY A 189 0.47 -20.32 3.38
C GLY A 189 -0.49 -19.31 4.02
N ALA A 190 -0.59 -18.09 3.48
CA ALA A 190 -1.64 -17.15 3.85
C ALA A 190 -3.03 -17.68 3.47
N THR A 191 -4.04 -17.34 4.26
CA THR A 191 -5.44 -17.61 3.91
C THR A 191 -5.94 -16.52 2.98
N VAL A 192 -6.28 -16.91 1.75
CA VAL A 192 -6.86 -15.99 0.75
C VAL A 192 -8.36 -16.23 0.67
N THR A 193 -9.15 -15.17 0.84
CA THR A 193 -10.61 -15.20 0.73
C THR A 193 -11.05 -14.16 -0.29
N GLU A 194 -11.85 -14.58 -1.27
CA GLU A 194 -12.48 -13.67 -2.24
C GLU A 194 -13.96 -13.51 -1.91
N SER A 195 -14.48 -12.30 -2.06
CA SER A 195 -15.89 -12.03 -1.83
C SER A 195 -16.75 -12.65 -2.93
N ALA A 196 -17.77 -13.38 -2.53
CA ALA A 196 -18.79 -13.85 -3.46
C ALA A 196 -19.68 -12.68 -3.93
N GLY A 197 -19.97 -12.64 -5.22
CA GLY A 197 -20.89 -11.67 -5.84
C GLY A 197 -20.33 -10.25 -6.02
N PRO A 198 -21.10 -9.40 -6.73
CA PRO A 198 -20.68 -8.04 -7.08
C PRO A 198 -20.46 -7.14 -5.84
N PRO A 199 -19.55 -6.15 -5.94
CA PRO A 199 -18.60 -5.95 -7.02
C PRO A 199 -17.48 -7.00 -6.98
N THR A 200 -17.02 -7.46 -8.16
CA THR A 200 -15.93 -8.42 -8.31
C THR A 200 -14.61 -7.72 -8.62
N LEU A 201 -13.50 -8.44 -8.41
CA LEU A 201 -12.15 -7.99 -8.75
C LEU A 201 -12.02 -7.66 -10.24
N GLY A 202 -11.31 -6.58 -10.56
CA GLY A 202 -10.94 -6.25 -11.94
C GLY A 202 -12.12 -5.97 -12.85
N THR A 203 -13.26 -5.51 -12.32
CA THR A 203 -14.42 -5.14 -13.13
C THR A 203 -14.72 -3.65 -13.04
N HIS A 204 -15.00 -3.03 -14.18
CA HIS A 204 -15.57 -1.69 -14.25
C HIS A 204 -17.02 -1.82 -14.74
N PHE A 205 -18.01 -1.41 -13.93
CA PHE A 205 -19.42 -1.67 -14.22
C PHE A 205 -19.74 -3.13 -14.54
N GLU A 206 -19.16 -4.06 -13.75
CA GLU A 206 -19.29 -5.52 -13.95
C GLU A 206 -18.66 -6.07 -15.24
N ILE A 207 -18.04 -5.23 -16.07
CA ILE A 207 -17.33 -5.65 -17.27
C ILE A 207 -15.89 -6.02 -16.86
N PRO A 208 -15.41 -7.23 -17.15
CA PRO A 208 -14.03 -7.61 -16.93
C PRO A 208 -13.09 -6.69 -17.71
N ILE A 209 -12.08 -6.16 -17.05
CA ILE A 209 -11.06 -5.37 -17.70
C ILE A 209 -9.82 -6.23 -17.88
N ASN A 210 -9.36 -6.27 -19.13
CA ASN A 210 -8.12 -6.94 -19.45
C ASN A 210 -6.96 -6.10 -18.90
N THR A 211 -6.30 -6.58 -17.85
CA THR A 211 -5.12 -5.95 -17.28
C THR A 211 -3.88 -6.62 -17.82
N SER A 212 -2.82 -5.85 -18.07
CA SER A 212 -1.51 -6.41 -18.36
C SER A 212 -1.10 -7.36 -17.21
N ASN A 213 -0.78 -8.60 -17.52
CA ASN A 213 -0.32 -9.56 -16.52
C ASN A 213 1.21 -9.52 -16.44
N ASN A 214 1.75 -8.49 -15.81
CA ASN A 214 3.19 -8.34 -15.57
C ASN A 214 3.60 -8.76 -14.16
N LEU A 215 2.85 -9.65 -13.54
CA LEU A 215 3.12 -10.15 -12.18
C LEU A 215 4.56 -10.64 -12.02
N GLN A 216 5.07 -11.44 -12.95
CA GLN A 216 6.42 -11.99 -12.87
C GLN A 216 7.51 -10.91 -13.00
N GLU A 217 7.26 -9.87 -13.78
CA GLU A 217 8.14 -8.72 -13.87
C GLU A 217 8.19 -7.95 -12.54
N VAL A 218 7.03 -7.70 -11.93
CA VAL A 218 6.97 -7.04 -10.60
C VAL A 218 7.69 -7.87 -9.54
N ILE A 219 7.50 -9.18 -9.53
CA ILE A 219 8.18 -10.09 -8.61
C ILE A 219 9.70 -10.08 -8.84
N LYS A 220 10.15 -10.03 -10.09
CA LYS A 220 11.58 -9.90 -10.42
C LYS A 220 12.16 -8.59 -9.88
N ILE A 221 11.53 -7.46 -10.17
CA ILE A 221 11.94 -6.14 -9.67
C ILE A 221 11.96 -6.13 -8.14
N TYR A 222 10.93 -6.70 -7.51
CA TYR A 222 10.87 -6.83 -6.06
C TYR A 222 12.06 -7.61 -5.49
N LYS A 223 12.39 -8.79 -6.06
CA LYS A 223 13.51 -9.61 -5.60
C LYS A 223 14.85 -8.87 -5.72
N GLU A 224 15.08 -8.16 -6.81
CA GLU A 224 16.27 -7.34 -7.02
C GLU A 224 16.37 -6.22 -5.97
N LYS A 225 15.30 -5.47 -5.73
CA LYS A 225 15.25 -4.42 -4.71
C LYS A 225 15.37 -4.98 -3.29
N TRP A 226 14.76 -6.14 -3.02
CA TRP A 226 14.84 -6.79 -1.71
C TRP A 226 16.26 -7.23 -1.36
N CYS A 227 17.04 -7.73 -2.32
CA CYS A 227 18.45 -8.01 -2.13
C CYS A 227 19.25 -6.76 -1.71
N ALA A 228 18.93 -5.60 -2.26
CA ALA A 228 19.55 -4.34 -1.86
C ALA A 228 19.19 -3.93 -0.42
N VAL A 229 17.93 -4.12 -0.02
CA VAL A 229 17.45 -3.89 1.36
C VAL A 229 18.19 -4.78 2.36
N GLY A 230 18.46 -6.04 2.02
CA GLY A 230 19.24 -6.96 2.87
C GLY A 230 20.66 -6.44 3.14
N LYS A 231 21.36 -5.97 2.11
CA LYS A 231 22.69 -5.38 2.24
C LYS A 231 22.68 -4.11 3.11
N GLU A 232 21.74 -3.22 2.90
CA GLU A 232 21.56 -2.01 3.70
C GLU A 232 21.37 -2.35 5.19
N ARG A 233 20.58 -3.38 5.49
CA ARG A 233 20.40 -3.86 6.87
C ARG A 233 21.67 -4.34 7.52
N GLU A 234 22.45 -5.16 6.78
CA GLU A 234 23.74 -5.68 7.27
C GLU A 234 24.75 -4.55 7.52
N GLU A 235 24.79 -3.53 6.67
CA GLU A 235 25.66 -2.36 6.84
C GLU A 235 25.28 -1.56 8.09
N VAL A 236 23.98 -1.30 8.29
CA VAL A 236 23.49 -0.60 9.48
C VAL A 236 23.79 -1.38 10.76
N GLN A 237 23.60 -2.69 10.78
CA GLN A 237 23.92 -3.53 11.93
C GLN A 237 25.40 -3.50 12.24
N ARG A 238 26.27 -3.62 11.24
CA ARG A 238 27.73 -3.55 11.41
C ARG A 238 28.16 -2.21 12.01
N ALA A 239 27.64 -1.10 11.46
CA ALA A 239 27.94 0.23 11.99
C ALA A 239 27.50 0.40 13.45
N GLN A 240 26.36 -0.17 13.84
CA GLN A 240 25.90 -0.14 15.24
C GLN A 240 26.77 -0.98 16.17
N GLU A 241 27.27 -2.11 15.72
CA GLU A 241 28.20 -2.96 16.49
C GLU A 241 29.55 -2.27 16.70
N GLU A 242 30.08 -1.60 15.68
CA GLU A 242 31.31 -0.81 15.79
C GLU A 242 31.20 0.30 16.82
N VAL A 243 30.07 1.04 16.83
CA VAL A 243 29.83 2.09 17.82
C VAL A 243 29.71 1.55 19.25
N ARG A 244 29.17 0.33 19.42
CA ARG A 244 29.02 -0.29 20.74
C ARG A 244 30.33 -0.84 21.30
N SER A 245 31.30 -1.14 20.42
CA SER A 245 32.58 -1.71 20.77
C SER A 245 33.68 -0.65 20.98
N SER A 246 33.39 0.61 20.68
CA SER A 246 34.26 1.78 20.89
C SER A 246 33.99 2.44 22.22
#